data_8348719680a9080af1c9ca9e9ca7fda2
#
_entry.id   8348719680a9080af1c9ca9e9ca7fda2
#
_cell.length_a   1.000
_cell.length_b   1.000
_cell.length_c   1.000
_cell.angle_alpha   90.00
_cell.angle_beta   90.00
_cell.angle_gamma   90.00
#
_symmetry.space_group_name_H-M   'P 1'
#
loop_
_entity.id
_entity.type
_entity.pdbx_description
1 polymer ?
#
loop_
_entity_poly.entity_id
_entity_poly.type
_entity_poly.pdbx_seq_one_letter_code
_entity_poly.pdbx_strand_id
1 'polypeptide(L)'
;MLTCRWCAETYDETDSLDCNDTGFWCDICDGFTFYHPSEQTKHRLLLLLEQKGSGSAPQQVIPSVQKLRKRLSPLRYPGGKSKLIDYLYTKLSAENLETFVEVFAGGASLGLSLLDAGIIQCLVLNDKDPGVYALWKTILESPQELLTRLHGAAPTHQDLAEAKAVLSSGSASMSDLAWSFLLANRLSYSGIVKANPLGGKNGSEEALLSRWNPKRLETNILHIHSMKNKIALYNMDACDFLTEFGYWHRNSTCFIDPPYYLQGPKLYNCFFTEADHRELAECIQSLYREFPEADMILTYDDHPCIRELYPLAQQEFVQRHYSLRT
;
A
#
# COMPACT_ATOMS: atom_id res chain seq x y z
N MET A 1 41.20 2.40 -6.84
CA MET A 1 40.25 2.18 -7.96
C MET A 1 38.93 1.75 -7.39
N LEU A 2 37.88 2.50 -7.63
CA LEU A 2 36.51 2.25 -7.17
C LEU A 2 35.67 1.74 -8.34
N THR A 3 34.80 0.76 -8.14
CA THR A 3 33.95 0.21 -9.20
C THR A 3 32.50 0.37 -8.82
N CYS A 4 31.71 0.99 -9.70
CA CYS A 4 30.28 1.13 -9.52
C CYS A 4 29.59 -0.23 -9.57
N ARG A 5 28.79 -0.56 -8.57
CA ARG A 5 28.05 -1.84 -8.50
C ARG A 5 26.87 -1.94 -9.50
N TRP A 6 26.47 -0.82 -10.11
CA TRP A 6 25.29 -0.74 -10.98
C TRP A 6 25.64 -0.84 -12.47
N CYS A 7 26.67 -0.14 -12.93
CA CYS A 7 27.10 -0.11 -14.33
C CYS A 7 28.49 -0.69 -14.56
N ALA A 8 29.17 -1.14 -13.50
CA ALA A 8 30.54 -1.65 -13.52
C ALA A 8 31.60 -0.64 -14.00
N GLU A 9 31.27 0.66 -14.09
CA GLU A 9 32.27 1.72 -14.36
C GLU A 9 33.30 1.75 -13.25
N THR A 10 34.57 2.04 -13.60
CA THR A 10 35.70 2.09 -12.67
C THR A 10 36.28 3.49 -12.60
N TYR A 11 36.60 3.94 -11.39
CA TYR A 11 37.14 5.26 -11.09
C TYR A 11 38.47 5.16 -10.39
N ASP A 12 39.37 6.05 -10.74
CA ASP A 12 40.64 6.19 -10.04
C ASP A 12 40.51 7.13 -8.83
N GLU A 13 41.46 7.10 -7.91
CA GLU A 13 41.48 7.97 -6.72
C GLU A 13 41.56 9.47 -7.05
N THR A 14 41.87 9.80 -8.30
CA THR A 14 41.95 11.17 -8.82
C THR A 14 40.65 11.68 -9.40
N ASP A 15 39.66 10.80 -9.58
CA ASP A 15 38.37 11.18 -10.13
C ASP A 15 37.57 11.97 -9.10
N SER A 16 36.93 13.05 -9.54
CA SER A 16 36.10 13.91 -8.70
C SER A 16 34.69 13.30 -8.57
N LEU A 17 34.54 12.29 -7.70
CA LEU A 17 33.24 11.69 -7.39
C LEU A 17 32.59 12.41 -6.23
N ASP A 18 31.25 12.50 -6.29
CA ASP A 18 30.46 12.88 -5.12
C ASP A 18 30.41 11.68 -4.18
N CYS A 19 31.04 11.80 -3.03
CA CYS A 19 31.22 10.72 -2.07
C CYS A 19 31.01 11.19 -0.63
N ASN A 20 30.69 10.24 0.24
CA ASN A 20 30.64 10.44 1.68
C ASN A 20 31.40 9.32 2.40
N ASP A 21 31.34 9.28 3.73
CA ASP A 21 32.04 8.28 4.55
C ASP A 21 31.59 6.83 4.28
N THR A 22 30.42 6.61 3.65
CA THR A 22 29.82 5.29 3.42
C THR A 22 29.97 4.78 1.99
N GLY A 23 30.16 5.67 1.01
CA GLY A 23 30.23 5.28 -0.39
C GLY A 23 30.41 6.47 -1.35
N PHE A 24 30.15 6.22 -2.63
CA PHE A 24 30.23 7.22 -3.69
C PHE A 24 29.07 7.12 -4.68
N TRP A 25 28.73 8.24 -5.33
CA TRP A 25 27.81 8.30 -6.46
C TRP A 25 28.56 8.13 -7.77
N CYS A 26 28.01 7.29 -8.64
CA CYS A 26 28.49 7.10 -9.99
C CYS A 26 27.91 8.18 -10.90
N ASP A 27 28.74 8.96 -11.57
CA ASP A 27 28.36 10.01 -12.53
C ASP A 27 27.80 9.47 -13.86
N ILE A 28 27.97 8.16 -14.13
CA ILE A 28 27.47 7.53 -15.35
C ILE A 28 26.03 7.02 -15.18
N CYS A 29 25.69 6.40 -14.04
CA CYS A 29 24.37 5.79 -13.84
C CYS A 29 23.60 6.36 -12.66
N ASP A 30 24.13 7.38 -12.01
CA ASP A 30 23.53 8.06 -10.84
C ASP A 30 23.25 7.12 -9.65
N GLY A 31 23.96 5.99 -9.60
CA GLY A 31 23.78 4.97 -8.57
C GLY A 31 24.80 5.08 -7.45
N PHE A 32 24.35 5.00 -6.20
CA PHE A 32 25.24 4.99 -5.04
C PHE A 32 25.89 3.62 -4.81
N THR A 33 27.21 3.60 -4.57
CA THR A 33 27.98 2.40 -4.28
C THR A 33 28.67 2.53 -2.92
N PHE A 34 28.40 1.59 -2.01
CA PHE A 34 29.01 1.55 -0.68
C PHE A 34 30.46 1.08 -0.72
N TYR A 35 31.34 1.65 0.11
CA TYR A 35 32.69 1.17 0.30
C TYR A 35 32.72 -0.21 0.97
N HIS A 36 31.80 -0.46 1.92
CA HIS A 36 31.69 -1.71 2.63
C HIS A 36 30.29 -2.32 2.47
N PRO A 37 30.17 -3.58 2.00
CA PRO A 37 28.87 -4.24 1.84
C PRO A 37 28.06 -4.38 3.14
N SER A 38 28.70 -4.37 4.30
CA SER A 38 28.06 -4.42 5.62
C SER A 38 27.27 -3.16 5.98
N GLU A 39 27.55 -2.03 5.31
CA GLU A 39 26.84 -0.77 5.50
C GLU A 39 25.54 -0.71 4.68
N GLN A 40 25.31 -1.70 3.81
CA GLN A 40 24.11 -1.82 2.97
C GLN A 40 22.87 -2.28 3.74
N THR A 41 22.84 -2.30 5.07
CA THR A 41 21.81 -2.96 5.87
C THR A 41 20.38 -2.49 5.61
N LYS A 42 20.19 -1.33 4.99
CA LYS A 42 18.86 -0.83 4.63
C LYS A 42 18.62 -0.64 3.13
N HIS A 43 19.66 -0.60 2.32
CA HIS A 43 19.52 -0.40 0.89
C HIS A 43 18.97 -1.65 0.22
N ARG A 44 17.65 -1.74 0.15
CA ARG A 44 16.94 -2.91 -0.34
C ARG A 44 15.78 -2.53 -1.27
N LEU A 45 15.71 -3.19 -2.40
CA LEU A 45 14.55 -3.22 -3.27
C LEU A 45 14.06 -4.67 -3.36
N LEU A 46 12.96 -4.98 -2.66
CA LEU A 46 12.38 -6.31 -2.61
C LEU A 46 11.07 -6.35 -3.41
N LEU A 47 10.99 -7.20 -4.42
CA LEU A 47 9.79 -7.45 -5.21
C LEU A 47 9.17 -8.78 -4.81
N LEU A 48 8.00 -8.73 -4.20
CA LEU A 48 7.19 -9.89 -3.83
C LEU A 48 6.19 -10.20 -4.94
N LEU A 49 6.34 -11.33 -5.61
CA LEU A 49 5.49 -11.79 -6.70
C LEU A 49 4.44 -12.77 -6.18
N GLU A 50 3.18 -12.36 -6.19
CA GLU A 50 2.06 -13.18 -5.74
C GLU A 50 1.64 -14.19 -6.81
N GLN A 51 1.82 -15.47 -6.51
CA GLN A 51 1.37 -16.58 -7.35
C GLN A 51 0.04 -17.14 -6.84
N LYS A 52 -0.84 -17.51 -7.77
CA LYS A 52 -2.06 -18.26 -7.42
C LYS A 52 -1.66 -19.68 -7.03
N GLY A 53 -1.80 -20.03 -5.75
CA GLY A 53 -1.55 -21.38 -5.26
C GLY A 53 -2.62 -22.36 -5.77
N SER A 54 -2.16 -23.42 -6.45
CA SER A 54 -2.95 -24.61 -6.75
C SER A 54 -2.57 -25.68 -5.73
N GLY A 55 -3.27 -25.76 -4.61
CA GLY A 55 -3.04 -26.80 -3.61
C GLY A 55 -2.72 -26.25 -2.20
N SER A 56 -2.82 -27.12 -1.22
CA SER A 56 -2.39 -26.85 0.16
C SER A 56 -0.87 -26.79 0.24
N ALA A 57 -0.29 -25.63 -0.01
CA ALA A 57 1.11 -25.41 0.36
C ALA A 57 1.26 -25.54 1.89
N PRO A 58 2.34 -26.14 2.39
CA PRO A 58 2.60 -26.15 3.81
C PRO A 58 2.64 -24.67 4.26
N GLN A 59 1.77 -24.33 5.20
CA GLN A 59 1.88 -23.05 5.89
C GLN A 59 3.28 -23.03 6.49
N GLN A 60 4.15 -22.17 5.99
CA GLN A 60 5.34 -21.80 6.73
C GLN A 60 4.82 -21.21 8.04
N VAL A 61 4.93 -21.97 9.12
CA VAL A 61 4.65 -21.49 10.45
C VAL A 61 5.75 -20.48 10.77
N ILE A 62 5.44 -19.21 10.49
CA ILE A 62 6.29 -18.12 10.91
C ILE A 62 5.98 -17.94 12.39
N PRO A 63 6.94 -18.12 13.31
CA PRO A 63 6.73 -17.82 14.70
C PRO A 63 6.37 -16.33 14.80
N SER A 64 5.10 -16.00 15.03
CA SER A 64 4.73 -14.62 15.26
C SER A 64 5.20 -14.24 16.66
N VAL A 65 6.30 -13.52 16.72
CA VAL A 65 6.83 -12.95 17.97
C VAL A 65 5.84 -11.93 18.56
N GLN A 66 4.93 -11.40 17.73
CA GLN A 66 3.94 -10.42 18.14
C GLN A 66 2.60 -10.65 17.43
N LYS A 67 1.50 -10.63 18.19
CA LYS A 67 0.15 -10.80 17.64
C LYS A 67 -0.35 -9.51 17.03
N LEU A 68 -0.32 -9.42 15.70
CA LEU A 68 -0.79 -8.27 14.95
C LEU A 68 -2.32 -8.30 14.74
N ARG A 69 -2.98 -7.16 14.89
CA ARG A 69 -4.40 -6.99 14.57
C ARG A 69 -4.62 -6.84 13.07
N LYS A 70 -5.21 -7.86 12.43
CA LYS A 70 -5.35 -7.95 10.96
C LYS A 70 -6.60 -7.28 10.38
N ARG A 71 -7.46 -6.66 11.19
CA ARG A 71 -8.78 -6.18 10.75
C ARG A 71 -9.13 -4.83 11.36
N LEU A 72 -8.18 -3.91 11.37
CA LEU A 72 -8.38 -2.53 11.84
C LEU A 72 -9.00 -1.65 10.75
N SER A 73 -8.63 -1.87 9.49
CA SER A 73 -9.17 -1.07 8.38
C SER A 73 -10.70 -1.11 8.32
N PRO A 74 -11.37 0.03 8.14
CA PRO A 74 -12.79 0.09 7.87
C PRO A 74 -13.12 -0.41 6.46
N LEU A 75 -12.14 -0.49 5.57
CA LEU A 75 -12.29 -0.91 4.18
C LEU A 75 -12.14 -2.42 3.98
N ARG A 76 -12.84 -2.90 2.96
CA ARG A 76 -12.63 -4.21 2.35
C ARG A 76 -11.91 -3.97 1.03
N TYR A 77 -10.58 -4.04 1.04
CA TYR A 77 -9.83 -3.72 -0.15
C TYR A 77 -9.47 -4.99 -0.94
N PRO A 78 -9.82 -5.08 -2.24
CA PRO A 78 -9.39 -6.18 -3.09
C PRO A 78 -7.86 -6.18 -3.14
N GLY A 79 -7.26 -7.35 -3.00
CA GLY A 79 -5.79 -7.37 -2.93
C GLY A 79 -5.21 -7.02 -1.55
N GLY A 80 -6.01 -6.52 -0.61
CA GLY A 80 -5.54 -6.12 0.73
C GLY A 80 -4.68 -7.18 1.41
N LYS A 81 -3.56 -6.74 1.99
CA LYS A 81 -2.50 -7.59 2.52
C LYS A 81 -2.78 -8.21 3.90
N SER A 82 -4.01 -8.07 4.42
CA SER A 82 -4.36 -8.57 5.77
C SER A 82 -4.04 -10.06 6.01
N LYS A 83 -4.00 -10.89 4.98
CA LYS A 83 -3.58 -12.29 5.05
C LYS A 83 -2.06 -12.48 4.98
N LEU A 84 -1.34 -11.51 4.50
CA LEU A 84 0.11 -11.54 4.34
C LEU A 84 0.83 -10.72 5.42
N ILE A 85 0.11 -10.11 6.37
CA ILE A 85 0.70 -9.23 7.39
C ILE A 85 1.84 -9.94 8.12
N ASP A 86 1.65 -11.18 8.57
CA ASP A 86 2.69 -11.91 9.30
C ASP A 86 3.92 -12.17 8.43
N TYR A 87 3.70 -12.51 7.14
CA TYR A 87 4.79 -12.70 6.19
C TYR A 87 5.51 -11.39 5.89
N LEU A 88 4.77 -10.32 5.59
CA LEU A 88 5.36 -9.01 5.35
C LEU A 88 6.12 -8.50 6.57
N TYR A 89 5.58 -8.74 7.78
CA TYR A 89 6.28 -8.40 9.01
C TYR A 89 7.67 -9.04 9.10
N THR A 90 7.84 -10.30 8.66
CA THR A 90 9.17 -10.95 8.64
C THR A 90 10.13 -10.35 7.62
N LYS A 91 9.61 -9.57 6.66
CA LYS A 91 10.43 -8.88 5.67
C LYS A 91 10.84 -7.48 6.10
N LEU A 92 10.23 -6.96 7.16
CA LEU A 92 10.62 -5.66 7.70
C LEU A 92 11.94 -5.77 8.45
N SER A 93 12.79 -4.79 8.27
CA SER A 93 14.00 -4.64 9.07
C SER A 93 13.57 -4.18 10.48
N ALA A 94 13.37 -5.13 11.39
CA ALA A 94 12.74 -4.89 12.69
C ALA A 94 13.59 -4.02 13.65
N GLU A 95 14.89 -3.89 13.41
CA GLU A 95 15.76 -3.06 14.21
C GLU A 95 15.65 -1.60 13.73
N ASN A 96 15.00 -0.77 14.54
CA ASN A 96 14.87 0.68 14.34
C ASN A 96 13.90 1.14 13.21
N LEU A 97 12.87 0.38 12.87
CA LEU A 97 11.82 0.87 11.98
C LEU A 97 10.97 1.92 12.70
N GLU A 98 11.12 3.18 12.34
CA GLU A 98 10.35 4.28 12.93
C GLU A 98 9.14 4.67 12.08
N THR A 99 9.32 4.73 10.77
CA THR A 99 8.30 5.18 9.83
C THR A 99 7.98 4.11 8.79
N PHE A 100 6.70 3.87 8.59
CA PHE A 100 6.21 3.02 7.51
C PHE A 100 5.40 3.85 6.52
N VAL A 101 5.74 3.74 5.23
CA VAL A 101 5.12 4.52 4.16
C VAL A 101 4.33 3.60 3.26
N GLU A 102 3.02 3.80 3.12
CA GLU A 102 2.18 3.12 2.13
C GLU A 102 1.89 4.07 0.96
N VAL A 103 2.54 3.84 -0.20
CA VAL A 103 2.43 4.67 -1.40
C VAL A 103 1.06 4.55 -2.07
N PHE A 104 0.46 3.38 -1.94
CA PHE A 104 -0.91 3.06 -2.36
C PHE A 104 -1.65 2.57 -1.12
N ALA A 105 -2.15 3.50 -0.32
CA ALA A 105 -2.68 3.21 1.00
C ALA A 105 -3.89 2.26 0.96
N GLY A 106 -4.83 2.48 0.03
CA GLY A 106 -6.04 1.69 -0.05
C GLY A 106 -6.67 1.48 1.31
N GLY A 107 -6.64 0.25 1.80
CA GLY A 107 -7.14 -0.11 3.13
C GLY A 107 -6.12 0.04 4.27
N ALA A 108 -4.89 0.41 4.03
CA ALA A 108 -3.81 0.60 5.00
C ALA A 108 -3.67 -0.54 6.05
N SER A 109 -3.92 -1.76 5.63
CA SER A 109 -4.05 -2.87 6.60
C SER A 109 -2.75 -3.23 7.29
N LEU A 110 -1.63 -3.11 6.59
CA LEU A 110 -0.30 -3.42 7.13
C LEU A 110 0.17 -2.31 8.06
N GLY A 111 0.20 -1.07 7.57
CA GLY A 111 0.66 0.07 8.35
C GLY A 111 -0.14 0.30 9.62
N LEU A 112 -1.48 0.17 9.56
CA LEU A 112 -2.32 0.24 10.75
C LEU A 112 -2.00 -0.87 11.77
N SER A 113 -1.74 -2.09 11.31
CA SER A 113 -1.39 -3.19 12.21
C SER A 113 -0.04 -2.98 12.89
N LEU A 114 0.94 -2.42 12.16
CA LEU A 114 2.26 -2.09 12.70
C LEU A 114 2.17 -0.93 13.71
N LEU A 115 1.39 0.10 13.39
CA LEU A 115 1.20 1.26 14.26
C LEU A 115 0.47 0.88 15.57
N ASP A 116 -0.62 0.09 15.46
CA ASP A 116 -1.37 -0.42 16.62
C ASP A 116 -0.52 -1.29 17.54
N ALA A 117 0.39 -2.07 16.97
CA ALA A 117 1.32 -2.90 17.72
C ALA A 117 2.52 -2.14 18.31
N GLY A 118 2.67 -0.85 18.00
CA GLY A 118 3.80 -0.02 18.45
C GLY A 118 5.14 -0.39 17.80
N ILE A 119 5.11 -1.10 16.65
CA ILE A 119 6.32 -1.47 15.91
C ILE A 119 6.87 -0.26 15.18
N ILE A 120 6.00 0.63 14.72
CA ILE A 120 6.35 1.91 14.12
C ILE A 120 5.83 3.07 14.96
N GLN A 121 6.48 4.22 14.85
CA GLN A 121 6.07 5.46 15.51
C GLN A 121 5.20 6.33 14.61
N CYS A 122 5.47 6.29 13.29
CA CYS A 122 4.78 7.07 12.27
C CYS A 122 4.31 6.19 11.12
N LEU A 123 3.10 6.46 10.64
CA LEU A 123 2.52 5.89 9.44
C LEU A 123 2.26 6.99 8.42
N VAL A 124 2.79 6.86 7.23
CA VAL A 124 2.54 7.78 6.13
C VAL A 124 1.69 7.07 5.09
N LEU A 125 0.55 7.65 4.76
CA LEU A 125 -0.41 7.13 3.78
C LEU A 125 -0.48 8.07 2.58
N ASN A 126 -0.33 7.53 1.38
CA ASN A 126 -0.64 8.24 0.16
C ASN A 126 -1.62 7.41 -0.68
N ASP A 127 -2.60 8.06 -1.29
CA ASP A 127 -3.46 7.43 -2.29
C ASP A 127 -3.97 8.48 -3.28
N LYS A 128 -3.91 8.15 -4.56
CA LYS A 128 -4.39 9.04 -5.64
C LYS A 128 -5.92 9.04 -5.73
N ASP A 129 -6.60 7.98 -5.28
CA ASP A 129 -8.07 7.89 -5.32
C ASP A 129 -8.69 8.89 -4.33
N PRO A 130 -9.48 9.88 -4.83
CA PRO A 130 -10.06 10.90 -3.97
C PRO A 130 -11.06 10.34 -2.96
N GLY A 131 -11.70 9.21 -3.23
CA GLY A 131 -12.60 8.54 -2.29
C GLY A 131 -11.84 7.90 -1.14
N VAL A 132 -10.71 7.25 -1.42
CA VAL A 132 -9.80 6.70 -0.40
C VAL A 132 -9.26 7.82 0.47
N TYR A 133 -8.74 8.86 -0.17
CA TYR A 133 -8.21 10.03 0.55
C TYR A 133 -9.28 10.69 1.43
N ALA A 134 -10.48 10.93 0.87
CA ALA A 134 -11.58 11.56 1.61
C ALA A 134 -11.97 10.75 2.85
N LEU A 135 -12.03 9.43 2.73
CA LEU A 135 -12.35 8.56 3.87
C LEU A 135 -11.28 8.65 4.96
N TRP A 136 -10.00 8.53 4.60
CA TRP A 136 -8.91 8.63 5.57
C TRP A 136 -8.86 10.01 6.22
N LYS A 137 -9.00 11.07 5.42
CA LYS A 137 -9.02 12.45 5.93
C LYS A 137 -10.15 12.67 6.93
N THR A 138 -11.36 12.22 6.60
CA THR A 138 -12.52 12.34 7.51
C THR A 138 -12.31 11.53 8.79
N ILE A 139 -11.76 10.33 8.74
CA ILE A 139 -11.43 9.53 9.93
C ILE A 139 -10.43 10.26 10.82
N LEU A 140 -9.40 10.86 10.23
CA LEU A 140 -8.33 11.51 10.98
C LEU A 140 -8.73 12.88 11.56
N GLU A 141 -9.53 13.67 10.83
CA GLU A 141 -9.83 15.05 11.20
C GLU A 141 -11.23 15.24 11.80
N SER A 142 -12.26 14.58 11.23
CA SER A 142 -13.68 14.82 11.54
C SER A 142 -14.50 13.54 11.63
N PRO A 143 -14.13 12.55 12.48
CA PRO A 143 -14.77 11.23 12.49
C PRO A 143 -16.27 11.29 12.81
N GLN A 144 -16.72 12.33 13.53
CA GLN A 144 -18.13 12.51 13.88
C GLN A 144 -19.05 12.58 12.66
N GLU A 145 -18.57 13.08 11.53
CA GLU A 145 -19.33 13.13 10.29
C GLU A 145 -19.69 11.74 9.77
N LEU A 146 -18.77 10.79 9.89
CA LEU A 146 -19.04 9.38 9.57
C LEU A 146 -19.87 8.69 10.64
N LEU A 147 -19.56 8.92 11.92
CA LEU A 147 -20.22 8.27 13.04
C LEU A 147 -21.71 8.63 13.11
N THR A 148 -22.04 9.90 12.89
CA THR A 148 -23.44 10.35 12.83
C THR A 148 -24.22 9.62 11.72
N ARG A 149 -23.62 9.46 10.55
CA ARG A 149 -24.25 8.73 9.43
C ARG A 149 -24.31 7.20 9.67
N LEU A 150 -23.34 6.64 10.38
CA LEU A 150 -23.32 5.21 10.74
C LEU A 150 -24.39 4.87 11.78
N HIS A 151 -24.75 5.80 12.64
CA HIS A 151 -25.68 5.54 13.73
C HIS A 151 -27.08 5.21 13.20
N GLY A 152 -27.50 3.97 13.44
CA GLY A 152 -28.82 3.47 12.98
C GLY A 152 -28.92 3.23 11.47
N ALA A 153 -27.84 3.36 10.70
CA ALA A 153 -27.88 3.20 9.25
C ALA A 153 -28.12 1.74 8.84
N ALA A 154 -29.14 1.54 8.01
CA ALA A 154 -29.44 0.29 7.30
C ALA A 154 -29.54 0.61 5.80
N PRO A 155 -28.38 0.81 5.12
CA PRO A 155 -28.38 1.29 3.75
C PRO A 155 -29.02 0.29 2.76
N THR A 156 -29.72 0.84 1.79
CA THR A 156 -30.46 0.13 0.74
C THR A 156 -29.67 0.07 -0.58
N HIS A 157 -30.23 -0.60 -1.59
CA HIS A 157 -29.70 -0.57 -2.96
C HIS A 157 -29.74 0.85 -3.56
N GLN A 158 -30.74 1.66 -3.18
CA GLN A 158 -30.85 3.05 -3.61
C GLN A 158 -29.72 3.89 -3.03
N ASP A 159 -29.42 3.76 -1.72
CA ASP A 159 -28.32 4.47 -1.08
C ASP A 159 -26.96 4.11 -1.73
N LEU A 160 -26.79 2.83 -2.10
CA LEU A 160 -25.59 2.41 -2.84
C LEU A 160 -25.50 3.07 -4.24
N ALA A 161 -26.64 3.17 -4.95
CA ALA A 161 -26.67 3.80 -6.26
C ALA A 161 -26.35 5.31 -6.16
N GLU A 162 -26.91 6.00 -5.17
CA GLU A 162 -26.64 7.40 -4.88
C GLU A 162 -25.18 7.62 -4.49
N ALA A 163 -24.63 6.76 -3.62
CA ALA A 163 -23.22 6.83 -3.25
C ALA A 163 -22.29 6.70 -4.48
N LYS A 164 -22.60 5.78 -5.40
CA LYS A 164 -21.83 5.64 -6.65
C LYS A 164 -21.96 6.87 -7.56
N ALA A 165 -23.14 7.48 -7.60
CA ALA A 165 -23.35 8.72 -8.35
C ALA A 165 -22.52 9.89 -7.78
N VAL A 166 -22.48 10.01 -6.44
CA VAL A 166 -21.65 11.00 -5.73
C VAL A 166 -20.17 10.80 -6.08
N LEU A 167 -19.67 9.57 -6.03
CA LEU A 167 -18.26 9.28 -6.37
C LEU A 167 -17.92 9.58 -7.83
N SER A 168 -18.91 9.60 -8.72
CA SER A 168 -18.72 9.91 -10.14
C SER A 168 -18.92 11.38 -10.48
N SER A 169 -19.45 12.20 -9.57
CA SER A 169 -19.87 13.59 -9.85
C SER A 169 -18.70 14.58 -9.94
N GLY A 170 -17.58 14.29 -9.30
CA GLY A 170 -16.41 15.18 -9.24
C GLY A 170 -16.60 16.49 -8.45
N SER A 171 -17.75 16.72 -7.84
CA SER A 171 -18.09 17.99 -7.15
C SER A 171 -18.65 17.82 -5.73
N ALA A 172 -18.53 16.64 -5.14
CA ALA A 172 -19.05 16.36 -3.81
C ALA A 172 -18.16 16.93 -2.70
N SER A 173 -18.75 17.19 -1.53
CA SER A 173 -18.00 17.58 -0.33
C SER A 173 -17.09 16.41 0.12
N MET A 174 -16.04 16.74 0.90
CA MET A 174 -15.14 15.74 1.45
C MET A 174 -15.89 14.68 2.27
N SER A 175 -16.84 15.12 3.10
CA SER A 175 -17.67 14.23 3.92
C SER A 175 -18.59 13.33 3.09
N ASP A 176 -19.17 13.85 2.01
CA ASP A 176 -20.02 13.06 1.12
C ASP A 176 -19.20 12.04 0.32
N LEU A 177 -18.00 12.42 -0.15
CA LEU A 177 -17.07 11.49 -0.77
C LEU A 177 -16.67 10.36 0.19
N ALA A 178 -16.31 10.71 1.42
CA ALA A 178 -15.91 9.75 2.44
C ALA A 178 -17.02 8.74 2.77
N TRP A 179 -18.24 9.25 2.99
CA TRP A 179 -19.40 8.40 3.26
C TRP A 179 -19.76 7.51 2.07
N SER A 180 -19.82 8.10 0.88
CA SER A 180 -20.16 7.38 -0.36
C SER A 180 -19.13 6.31 -0.68
N PHE A 181 -17.85 6.60 -0.45
CA PHE A 181 -16.78 5.62 -0.64
C PHE A 181 -16.90 4.46 0.37
N LEU A 182 -17.15 4.76 1.65
CA LEU A 182 -17.37 3.74 2.68
C LEU A 182 -18.55 2.85 2.33
N LEU A 183 -19.71 3.43 1.96
CA LEU A 183 -20.89 2.68 1.55
C LEU A 183 -20.61 1.79 0.34
N ALA A 184 -20.09 2.37 -0.74
CA ALA A 184 -19.81 1.64 -1.97
C ALA A 184 -18.81 0.50 -1.74
N ASN A 185 -17.77 0.73 -0.93
CA ASN A 185 -16.82 -0.31 -0.56
C ASN A 185 -17.46 -1.44 0.28
N ARG A 186 -18.32 -1.09 1.24
CA ARG A 186 -18.90 -2.10 2.14
C ARG A 186 -20.02 -2.92 1.49
N LEU A 187 -20.78 -2.34 0.59
CA LEU A 187 -21.97 -2.93 -0.01
C LEU A 187 -21.73 -3.54 -1.40
N SER A 188 -20.61 -3.26 -2.06
CA SER A 188 -20.26 -3.85 -3.34
C SER A 188 -19.48 -5.17 -3.19
N TYR A 189 -19.60 -6.02 -4.20
CA TYR A 189 -18.92 -7.31 -4.25
C TYR A 189 -17.39 -7.12 -4.10
N SER A 190 -16.80 -7.88 -3.21
CA SER A 190 -15.35 -7.83 -2.86
C SER A 190 -14.81 -6.47 -2.39
N GLY A 191 -15.67 -5.48 -2.13
CA GLY A 191 -15.25 -4.13 -1.79
C GLY A 191 -14.83 -3.29 -2.99
N ILE A 192 -15.14 -3.75 -4.20
CA ILE A 192 -14.84 -3.04 -5.45
C ILE A 192 -15.98 -2.05 -5.71
N VAL A 193 -15.69 -0.75 -5.65
CA VAL A 193 -16.68 0.32 -5.78
C VAL A 193 -17.55 0.19 -7.06
N LYS A 194 -16.93 -0.17 -8.19
CA LYS A 194 -17.63 -0.37 -9.48
C LYS A 194 -18.41 -1.68 -9.58
N ALA A 195 -18.15 -2.65 -8.70
CA ALA A 195 -18.77 -3.97 -8.78
C ALA A 195 -20.29 -3.94 -8.47
N ASN A 196 -20.97 -5.05 -8.79
CA ASN A 196 -22.36 -5.21 -8.43
C ASN A 196 -22.55 -5.21 -6.89
N PRO A 197 -23.76 -4.87 -6.42
CA PRO A 197 -24.11 -5.02 -5.01
C PRO A 197 -23.86 -6.43 -4.49
N LEU A 198 -23.61 -6.56 -3.19
CA LEU A 198 -23.62 -7.87 -2.52
C LEU A 198 -24.99 -8.51 -2.71
N GLY A 199 -25.03 -9.78 -3.09
CA GLY A 199 -26.26 -10.48 -3.46
C GLY A 199 -26.75 -10.21 -4.89
N GLY A 200 -26.06 -9.34 -5.67
CA GLY A 200 -26.43 -8.97 -7.04
C GLY A 200 -27.40 -7.78 -7.12
N LYS A 201 -27.73 -7.36 -8.34
CA LYS A 201 -28.58 -6.16 -8.58
C LYS A 201 -29.98 -6.26 -7.98
N ASN A 202 -30.52 -7.46 -7.92
CA ASN A 202 -31.86 -7.75 -7.39
C ASN A 202 -31.76 -8.61 -6.11
N GLY A 203 -30.63 -8.55 -5.40
CA GLY A 203 -30.43 -9.29 -4.15
C GLY A 203 -31.31 -8.78 -3.02
N SER A 204 -31.51 -9.61 -1.99
CA SER A 204 -32.20 -9.19 -0.79
C SER A 204 -31.43 -8.14 -0.01
N GLU A 205 -32.10 -7.34 0.81
CA GLU A 205 -31.43 -6.39 1.74
C GLU A 205 -30.49 -7.12 2.71
N GLU A 206 -30.87 -8.31 3.17
CA GLU A 206 -30.02 -9.14 4.03
C GLU A 206 -28.71 -9.51 3.32
N ALA A 207 -28.75 -9.88 2.04
CA ALA A 207 -27.57 -10.17 1.25
C ALA A 207 -26.72 -8.91 1.06
N LEU A 208 -27.32 -7.75 0.76
CA LEU A 208 -26.66 -6.47 0.64
C LEU A 208 -25.90 -6.11 1.92
N LEU A 209 -26.59 -6.25 3.07
CA LEU A 209 -26.05 -5.88 4.39
C LEU A 209 -25.17 -6.96 5.02
N SER A 210 -24.93 -8.09 4.35
CA SER A 210 -24.14 -9.22 4.89
C SER A 210 -22.72 -8.86 5.37
N ARG A 211 -22.20 -7.70 4.93
CA ARG A 211 -20.89 -7.15 5.34
C ARG A 211 -20.99 -5.77 6.00
N TRP A 212 -22.21 -5.33 6.28
CA TRP A 212 -22.47 -4.09 6.99
C TRP A 212 -22.49 -4.35 8.50
N ASN A 213 -21.58 -3.75 9.22
CA ASN A 213 -21.49 -3.85 10.68
C ASN A 213 -21.12 -2.47 11.26
N PRO A 214 -22.12 -1.60 11.52
CA PRO A 214 -21.88 -0.23 11.95
C PRO A 214 -21.13 -0.15 13.27
N LYS A 215 -21.43 -1.00 14.27
CA LYS A 215 -20.71 -0.99 15.56
C LYS A 215 -19.23 -1.27 15.40
N ARG A 216 -18.87 -2.21 14.52
CA ARG A 216 -17.45 -2.50 14.25
C ARG A 216 -16.77 -1.37 13.49
N LEU A 217 -17.48 -0.78 12.51
CA LEU A 217 -16.96 0.38 11.78
C LEU A 217 -16.71 1.55 12.71
N GLU A 218 -17.65 1.86 13.59
CA GLU A 218 -17.50 2.88 14.64
C GLU A 218 -16.27 2.61 15.52
N THR A 219 -16.17 1.40 16.08
CA THR A 219 -15.02 1.00 16.91
C THR A 219 -13.69 1.19 16.18
N ASN A 220 -13.60 0.76 14.91
CA ASN A 220 -12.38 0.88 14.13
C ASN A 220 -12.05 2.35 13.81
N ILE A 221 -13.06 3.15 13.42
CA ILE A 221 -12.89 4.57 13.11
C ILE A 221 -12.37 5.33 14.33
N LEU A 222 -13.00 5.14 15.50
CA LEU A 222 -12.57 5.78 16.74
C LEU A 222 -11.16 5.33 17.15
N HIS A 223 -10.85 4.06 17.00
CA HIS A 223 -9.53 3.53 17.31
C HIS A 223 -8.44 4.14 16.39
N ILE A 224 -8.68 4.21 15.08
CA ILE A 224 -7.76 4.84 14.14
C ILE A 224 -7.61 6.33 14.46
N HIS A 225 -8.72 7.04 14.72
CA HIS A 225 -8.69 8.44 15.11
C HIS A 225 -7.85 8.68 16.37
N SER A 226 -7.87 7.75 17.34
CA SER A 226 -7.02 7.89 18.53
C SER A 226 -5.51 7.90 18.23
N MET A 227 -5.11 7.37 17.07
CA MET A 227 -3.72 7.34 16.58
C MET A 227 -3.39 8.48 15.60
N LYS A 228 -4.30 9.40 15.31
CA LYS A 228 -4.19 10.41 14.25
C LYS A 228 -2.89 11.22 14.25
N ASN A 229 -2.34 11.52 15.42
CA ASN A 229 -1.11 12.30 15.54
C ASN A 229 0.14 11.55 15.07
N LYS A 230 0.01 10.24 14.77
CA LYS A 230 1.06 9.37 14.25
C LYS A 230 0.83 9.01 12.78
N ILE A 231 -0.19 9.58 12.14
CA ILE A 231 -0.57 9.27 10.76
C ILE A 231 -0.51 10.53 9.92
N ALA A 232 0.35 10.56 8.92
CA ALA A 232 0.36 11.58 7.87
C ALA A 232 -0.40 11.07 6.64
N LEU A 233 -1.12 11.95 5.94
CA LEU A 233 -1.95 11.58 4.80
C LEU A 233 -1.71 12.52 3.61
N TYR A 234 -1.51 11.94 2.43
CA TYR A 234 -1.29 12.64 1.17
C TYR A 234 -2.27 12.15 0.09
N ASN A 235 -2.54 13.01 -0.90
CA ASN A 235 -3.35 12.68 -2.09
C ASN A 235 -2.58 13.09 -3.33
N MET A 236 -1.60 12.29 -3.69
CA MET A 236 -0.67 12.58 -4.78
C MET A 236 -0.57 11.39 -5.73
N ASP A 237 -0.11 11.66 -6.95
CA ASP A 237 0.39 10.57 -7.80
C ASP A 237 1.53 9.84 -7.10
N ALA A 238 1.70 8.55 -7.40
CA ALA A 238 2.70 7.73 -6.72
C ALA A 238 4.14 8.17 -7.00
N CYS A 239 4.43 8.55 -8.26
CA CYS A 239 5.76 8.98 -8.65
C CYS A 239 6.09 10.36 -8.07
N ASP A 240 5.13 11.29 -8.10
CA ASP A 240 5.27 12.61 -7.48
C ASP A 240 5.50 12.46 -5.97
N PHE A 241 4.68 11.63 -5.30
CA PHE A 241 4.82 11.38 -3.88
C PHE A 241 6.17 10.76 -3.53
N LEU A 242 6.61 9.74 -4.27
CA LEU A 242 7.89 9.09 -4.07
C LEU A 242 9.06 10.08 -4.25
N THR A 243 8.96 10.97 -5.22
CA THR A 243 9.99 11.97 -5.50
C THR A 243 10.06 13.06 -4.43
N GLU A 244 8.90 13.49 -3.88
CA GLU A 244 8.86 14.58 -2.92
C GLU A 244 9.01 14.14 -1.46
N PHE A 245 8.44 12.98 -1.08
CA PHE A 245 8.28 12.59 0.32
C PHE A 245 8.79 11.19 0.66
N GLY A 246 9.30 10.45 -0.31
CA GLY A 246 9.38 9.00 -0.22
C GLY A 246 10.13 8.42 0.96
N TYR A 247 11.40 8.62 1.21
CA TYR A 247 12.16 7.72 2.08
C TYR A 247 13.50 8.27 2.47
N TRP A 248 13.60 9.57 2.42
CA TRP A 248 14.72 10.32 2.95
C TRP A 248 14.91 10.15 4.45
N HIS A 249 13.95 9.52 5.13
CA HIS A 249 14.05 9.30 6.55
C HIS A 249 14.83 8.00 6.82
N ARG A 250 15.94 8.14 7.50
CA ARG A 250 16.59 7.01 8.18
C ARG A 250 15.50 6.25 8.94
N ASN A 251 15.55 4.91 8.92
CA ASN A 251 14.61 4.08 9.66
C ASN A 251 13.17 4.05 9.10
N SER A 252 13.00 4.27 7.80
CA SER A 252 11.73 4.08 7.11
C SER A 252 11.75 2.88 6.17
N THR A 253 10.58 2.27 5.98
CA THR A 253 10.33 1.30 4.90
C THR A 253 9.21 1.83 4.02
N CYS A 254 9.44 1.88 2.73
CA CYS A 254 8.46 2.26 1.73
C CYS A 254 7.77 1.01 1.17
N PHE A 255 6.48 0.87 1.43
CA PHE A 255 5.67 -0.22 0.94
C PHE A 255 4.85 0.22 -0.26
N ILE A 256 5.02 -0.47 -1.39
CA ILE A 256 4.49 -0.10 -2.69
C ILE A 256 3.64 -1.26 -3.21
N ASP A 257 2.32 -1.12 -3.13
CA ASP A 257 1.32 -2.12 -3.54
C ASP A 257 0.41 -1.53 -4.63
N PRO A 258 0.92 -1.34 -5.86
CA PRO A 258 0.18 -0.68 -6.93
C PRO A 258 -0.94 -1.57 -7.48
N PRO A 259 -1.83 -1.02 -8.32
CA PRO A 259 -2.78 -1.82 -9.09
C PRO A 259 -2.05 -2.92 -9.86
N TYR A 260 -2.50 -4.17 -9.72
CA TYR A 260 -1.84 -5.33 -10.32
C TYR A 260 -1.95 -5.35 -11.85
N TYR A 261 -0.94 -5.89 -12.52
CA TYR A 261 -0.83 -5.90 -13.97
C TYR A 261 -1.99 -6.63 -14.65
N LEU A 262 -2.32 -7.84 -14.20
CA LEU A 262 -3.40 -8.65 -14.79
C LEU A 262 -4.79 -8.27 -14.29
N GLN A 263 -4.92 -7.83 -13.05
CA GLN A 263 -6.22 -7.67 -12.39
C GLN A 263 -6.60 -6.22 -12.15
N GLY A 264 -5.67 -5.29 -12.24
CA GLY A 264 -5.87 -3.87 -11.98
C GLY A 264 -7.07 -3.27 -12.68
N PRO A 265 -7.26 -3.44 -14.00
CA PRO A 265 -8.37 -2.87 -14.75
C PRO A 265 -9.75 -3.33 -14.27
N LYS A 266 -9.85 -4.52 -13.66
CA LYS A 266 -11.10 -5.09 -13.15
C LYS A 266 -11.42 -4.70 -11.71
N LEU A 267 -10.39 -4.30 -10.94
CA LEU A 267 -10.51 -4.16 -9.49
C LEU A 267 -10.54 -2.71 -9.03
N TYR A 268 -9.83 -1.80 -9.71
CA TYR A 268 -9.57 -0.45 -9.21
C TYR A 268 -10.22 0.64 -10.08
N ASN A 269 -10.57 1.76 -9.44
CA ASN A 269 -11.04 2.96 -10.15
C ASN A 269 -9.88 3.62 -10.90
N CYS A 270 -8.74 3.73 -10.24
CA CYS A 270 -7.47 4.16 -10.80
C CYS A 270 -6.66 2.90 -11.13
N PHE A 271 -6.76 2.38 -12.34
CA PHE A 271 -5.96 1.25 -12.80
C PHE A 271 -4.75 1.73 -13.61
N PHE A 272 -3.73 0.92 -13.65
CA PHE A 272 -2.50 1.19 -14.38
C PHE A 272 -2.57 0.62 -15.79
N THR A 273 -2.12 1.40 -16.76
CA THR A 273 -1.75 0.93 -18.09
C THR A 273 -0.33 0.35 -18.07
N GLU A 274 0.10 -0.27 -19.16
CA GLU A 274 1.48 -0.73 -19.28
C GLU A 274 2.49 0.43 -19.17
N ALA A 275 2.14 1.61 -19.67
CA ALA A 275 2.95 2.82 -19.56
C ALA A 275 3.09 3.26 -18.09
N ASP A 276 2.00 3.25 -17.32
CA ASP A 276 2.03 3.62 -15.90
C ASP A 276 2.90 2.65 -15.09
N HIS A 277 2.87 1.34 -15.42
CA HIS A 277 3.75 0.36 -14.78
C HIS A 277 5.23 0.61 -15.08
N ARG A 278 5.56 1.02 -16.31
CA ARG A 278 6.93 1.38 -16.71
C ARG A 278 7.39 2.64 -15.99
N GLU A 279 6.58 3.68 -15.99
CA GLU A 279 6.87 4.94 -15.31
C GLU A 279 7.14 4.72 -13.81
N LEU A 280 6.29 3.97 -13.13
CA LEU A 280 6.51 3.62 -11.73
C LEU A 280 7.81 2.84 -11.53
N ALA A 281 8.12 1.89 -12.42
CA ALA A 281 9.35 1.11 -12.31
C ALA A 281 10.61 1.96 -12.53
N GLU A 282 10.59 2.87 -13.49
CA GLU A 282 11.67 3.82 -13.76
C GLU A 282 11.87 4.75 -12.56
N CYS A 283 10.79 5.31 -12.03
CA CYS A 283 10.82 6.14 -10.83
C CYS A 283 11.48 5.40 -9.65
N ILE A 284 10.95 4.23 -9.29
CA ILE A 284 11.44 3.43 -8.15
C ILE A 284 12.92 3.07 -8.32
N GLN A 285 13.34 2.65 -9.50
CA GLN A 285 14.72 2.23 -9.73
C GLN A 285 15.68 3.42 -9.76
N SER A 286 15.26 4.58 -10.26
CA SER A 286 16.04 5.81 -10.18
C SER A 286 16.32 6.16 -8.72
N LEU A 287 15.25 6.22 -7.94
CA LEU A 287 15.33 6.54 -6.52
C LEU A 287 16.13 5.50 -5.71
N TYR A 288 16.00 4.23 -6.05
CA TYR A 288 16.80 3.18 -5.42
C TYR A 288 18.29 3.32 -5.69
N ARG A 289 18.69 3.84 -6.86
CA ARG A 289 20.10 4.13 -7.18
C ARG A 289 20.60 5.38 -6.47
N GLU A 290 19.74 6.39 -6.38
CA GLU A 290 20.07 7.70 -5.82
C GLU A 290 20.20 7.68 -4.30
N PHE A 291 19.32 6.92 -3.60
CA PHE A 291 19.25 6.94 -2.14
C PHE A 291 19.86 5.69 -1.49
N PRO A 292 21.03 5.84 -0.84
CA PRO A 292 21.74 4.71 -0.23
C PRO A 292 21.00 4.06 0.96
N GLU A 293 20.04 4.76 1.55
CA GLU A 293 19.25 4.25 2.69
C GLU A 293 17.84 3.76 2.29
N ALA A 294 17.54 3.71 0.99
CA ALA A 294 16.24 3.27 0.51
C ALA A 294 15.93 1.83 0.93
N ASP A 295 14.82 1.64 1.63
CA ASP A 295 14.24 0.33 1.94
C ASP A 295 12.84 0.26 1.33
N MET A 296 12.71 -0.45 0.21
CA MET A 296 11.50 -0.53 -0.58
C MET A 296 11.01 -1.96 -0.70
N ILE A 297 9.74 -2.19 -0.42
CA ILE A 297 9.07 -3.48 -0.59
C ILE A 297 7.91 -3.30 -1.56
N LEU A 298 8.00 -3.95 -2.70
CA LEU A 298 6.97 -3.98 -3.72
C LEU A 298 6.19 -5.28 -3.68
N THR A 299 4.89 -5.20 -3.98
CA THR A 299 4.05 -6.37 -4.20
C THR A 299 3.35 -6.29 -5.55
N TYR A 300 3.37 -7.40 -6.30
CA TYR A 300 2.72 -7.54 -7.61
C TYR A 300 2.17 -8.94 -7.82
N ASP A 301 1.27 -9.11 -8.79
CA ASP A 301 1.00 -10.42 -9.37
C ASP A 301 2.21 -10.90 -10.18
N ASP A 302 2.43 -12.20 -10.16
CA ASP A 302 3.54 -12.82 -10.88
C ASP A 302 3.28 -12.80 -12.39
N HIS A 303 3.95 -11.89 -13.08
CA HIS A 303 3.87 -11.73 -14.54
C HIS A 303 5.26 -11.46 -15.13
N PRO A 304 5.61 -12.06 -16.31
CA PRO A 304 6.92 -11.85 -16.93
C PRO A 304 7.28 -10.38 -17.12
N CYS A 305 6.35 -9.56 -17.62
CA CYS A 305 6.59 -8.12 -17.79
C CYS A 305 6.98 -7.42 -16.49
N ILE A 306 6.35 -7.79 -15.35
CA ILE A 306 6.71 -7.20 -14.06
C ILE A 306 8.12 -7.63 -13.63
N ARG A 307 8.48 -8.89 -13.84
CA ARG A 307 9.85 -9.35 -13.52
C ARG A 307 10.93 -8.62 -14.33
N GLU A 308 10.64 -8.32 -15.59
CA GLU A 308 11.54 -7.59 -16.48
C GLU A 308 11.63 -6.10 -16.14
N LEU A 309 10.55 -5.50 -15.62
CA LEU A 309 10.51 -4.09 -15.23
C LEU A 309 11.40 -3.78 -14.00
N TYR A 310 11.68 -4.75 -13.14
CA TYR A 310 12.43 -4.55 -11.91
C TYR A 310 13.72 -5.41 -11.84
N PRO A 311 14.69 -5.22 -12.76
CA PRO A 311 15.92 -6.03 -12.80
C PRO A 311 16.82 -5.81 -11.58
N LEU A 312 16.71 -4.67 -10.90
CA LEU A 312 17.50 -4.36 -9.70
C LEU A 312 16.91 -4.95 -8.41
N ALA A 313 15.65 -5.42 -8.47
CA ALA A 313 14.99 -5.92 -7.29
C ALA A 313 15.39 -7.36 -6.96
N GLN A 314 15.56 -7.63 -5.65
CA GLN A 314 15.52 -9.01 -5.17
C GLN A 314 14.11 -9.53 -5.32
N GLN A 315 13.92 -10.57 -6.16
CA GLN A 315 12.60 -11.13 -6.45
C GLN A 315 12.33 -12.35 -5.56
N GLU A 316 11.18 -12.33 -4.88
CA GLU A 316 10.70 -13.46 -4.08
C GLU A 316 9.27 -13.83 -4.49
N PHE A 317 8.97 -15.13 -4.52
CA PHE A 317 7.65 -15.64 -4.86
C PHE A 317 6.84 -15.96 -3.61
N VAL A 318 5.61 -15.43 -3.57
CA VAL A 318 4.69 -15.65 -2.46
C VAL A 318 3.45 -16.36 -2.96
N GLN A 319 3.16 -17.53 -2.41
CA GLN A 319 1.92 -18.25 -2.74
C GLN A 319 0.74 -17.64 -1.99
N ARG A 320 -0.29 -17.22 -2.72
CA ARG A 320 -1.52 -16.67 -2.17
C ARG A 320 -2.71 -17.58 -2.43
N HIS A 321 -3.30 -18.08 -1.37
CA HIS A 321 -4.54 -18.82 -1.44
C HIS A 321 -5.73 -17.86 -1.45
N TYR A 322 -6.36 -17.69 -2.61
CA TYR A 322 -7.64 -16.99 -2.71
C TYR A 322 -8.76 -17.97 -2.33
N SER A 323 -9.32 -17.82 -1.14
CA SER A 323 -10.58 -18.47 -0.84
C SER A 323 -11.72 -17.74 -1.57
N LEU A 324 -11.96 -18.05 -2.83
CA LEU A 324 -13.23 -17.79 -3.46
C LEU A 324 -14.23 -18.75 -2.79
N ARG A 325 -15.00 -18.27 -1.84
CA ARG A 325 -16.26 -18.95 -1.50
C ARG A 325 -17.20 -18.63 -2.66
N THR A 326 -17.43 -19.63 -3.50
CA THR A 326 -18.54 -19.70 -4.44
C THR A 326 -19.86 -19.55 -3.70
#